data_02ba72bb4aa9d65b568d55d7706bfdf4
#
_entry.id   02ba72bb4aa9d65b568d55d7706bfdf4
#
_cell.length_a   1.000
_cell.length_b   1.000
_cell.length_c   1.000
_cell.angle_alpha   90.00
_cell.angle_beta   90.00
_cell.angle_gamma   90.00
#
_symmetry.space_group_name_H-M   'P 1'
#
loop_
_entity.id
_entity.type
_entity.pdbx_description
1 polymer ?
#
loop_
_entity_poly.entity_id
_entity_poly.type
_entity_poly.pdbx_seq_one_letter_code
_entity_poly.pdbx_strand_id
1 'polypeptide(L)'
;MTTILALDLGTTTGWAMLCDGTITSGSQSFKPQRFEGGGMRFLKFKRWLSDMKYCGTYGIDAVYFEEVRRHAGVDAAHAYGGFLAHLTAWCEHHQIPYQGVPVGTIKKSWCGHGNASKSLMIARARFLGHNPEDDNEADALALLDWAMSQGSENG
;
A
#
# COMPACT_ATOMS: atom_id res chain seq x y z
N MET A 1 13.11 -16.24 -1.98
CA MET A 1 12.27 -15.54 -0.99
C MET A 1 11.35 -14.56 -1.68
N THR A 2 10.13 -14.47 -1.24
CA THR A 2 9.10 -13.62 -1.86
C THR A 2 9.25 -12.17 -1.43
N THR A 3 9.17 -11.26 -2.38
CA THR A 3 9.14 -9.81 -2.12
C THR A 3 7.75 -9.28 -2.44
N ILE A 4 7.09 -8.70 -1.42
CA ILE A 4 5.72 -8.22 -1.52
C ILE A 4 5.68 -6.73 -1.16
N LEU A 5 5.00 -5.94 -1.98
CA LEU A 5 4.72 -4.53 -1.70
C LEU A 5 3.22 -4.35 -1.44
N ALA A 6 2.87 -3.75 -0.31
CA ALA A 6 1.50 -3.43 0.07
C ALA A 6 1.31 -1.92 0.13
N LEU A 7 0.22 -1.40 -0.44
CA LEU A 7 0.00 0.02 -0.64
C LEU A 7 -1.39 0.47 -0.19
N ASP A 8 -1.44 1.53 0.60
CA ASP A 8 -2.64 2.32 0.87
C ASP A 8 -2.56 3.58 0.01
N LEU A 9 -3.19 3.53 -1.17
CA LEU A 9 -3.01 4.53 -2.22
C LEU A 9 -3.67 5.87 -1.92
N GLY A 10 -2.93 6.94 -2.10
CA GLY A 10 -3.40 8.31 -1.95
C GLY A 10 -2.27 9.31 -2.17
N THR A 11 -2.59 10.60 -2.06
CA THR A 11 -1.57 11.67 -2.15
C THR A 11 -0.48 11.46 -1.09
N THR A 12 -0.88 10.97 0.10
CA THR A 12 0.05 10.37 1.05
C THR A 12 -0.20 8.87 1.00
N THR A 13 0.73 8.14 0.43
CA THR A 13 0.63 6.69 0.26
C THR A 13 1.31 5.99 1.42
N GLY A 14 0.56 5.17 2.15
CA GLY A 14 1.14 4.24 3.10
C GLY A 14 1.71 3.04 2.35
N TRP A 15 2.86 2.54 2.78
CA TRP A 15 3.48 1.40 2.14
C TRP A 15 4.12 0.47 3.17
N ALA A 16 4.15 -0.81 2.86
CA ALA A 16 4.88 -1.81 3.63
C ALA A 16 5.45 -2.84 2.65
N MET A 17 6.67 -3.25 2.89
CA MET A 17 7.36 -4.18 1.99
C MET A 17 8.01 -5.32 2.78
N LEU A 18 7.77 -6.54 2.32
CA LEU A 18 8.55 -7.70 2.71
C LEU A 18 9.63 -7.90 1.66
N CYS A 19 10.90 -7.82 2.07
CA CYS A 19 12.04 -7.98 1.17
C CYS A 19 13.14 -8.75 1.91
N ASP A 20 13.54 -9.88 1.36
CA ASP A 20 14.57 -10.75 1.94
C ASP A 20 14.30 -11.09 3.41
N GLY A 21 13.04 -11.35 3.77
CA GLY A 21 12.62 -11.70 5.12
C GLY A 21 12.48 -10.53 6.08
N THR A 22 12.75 -9.30 5.64
CA THR A 22 12.66 -8.09 6.46
C THR A 22 11.48 -7.23 6.02
N ILE A 23 10.71 -6.74 7.00
CA ILE A 23 9.59 -5.83 6.75
C ILE A 23 10.05 -4.40 6.99
N THR A 24 9.87 -3.56 5.99
CA THR A 24 10.03 -2.10 6.10
C THR A 24 8.71 -1.44 5.76
N SER A 25 8.48 -0.24 6.29
CA SER A 25 7.24 0.48 6.06
C SER A 25 7.44 1.98 6.18
N GLY A 26 6.48 2.74 5.70
CA GLY A 26 6.51 4.19 5.79
C GLY A 26 5.30 4.83 5.15
N SER A 27 5.32 6.14 5.10
CA SER A 27 4.38 6.97 4.36
C SER A 27 5.16 7.86 3.41
N GLN A 28 4.67 7.98 2.18
CA GLN A 28 5.31 8.80 1.15
C GLN A 28 4.31 9.80 0.61
N SER A 29 4.63 11.10 0.66
CA SER A 29 3.81 12.16 0.08
C SER A 29 4.18 12.36 -1.38
N PHE A 30 3.14 12.44 -2.23
CA PHE A 30 3.28 12.78 -3.65
C PHE A 30 2.60 14.12 -3.97
N LYS A 31 2.35 14.92 -2.93
CA LYS A 31 1.71 16.22 -3.10
C LYS A 31 2.52 17.09 -4.06
N PRO A 32 1.89 17.65 -5.12
CA PRO A 32 2.59 18.58 -6.01
C PRO A 32 3.06 19.82 -5.25
N GLN A 33 4.22 20.32 -5.63
CA GLN A 33 4.71 21.58 -5.10
C GLN A 33 3.90 22.74 -5.70
N ARG A 34 4.04 23.94 -5.09
CA ARG A 34 3.24 25.12 -5.42
C ARG A 34 3.15 25.45 -6.91
N PHE A 35 4.23 25.24 -7.64
CA PHE A 35 4.31 25.57 -9.08
C PHE A 35 4.28 24.36 -10.00
N GLU A 36 3.98 23.18 -9.46
CA GLU A 36 3.86 21.94 -10.25
C GLU A 36 2.43 21.70 -10.67
N GLY A 37 2.23 21.12 -11.84
CA GLY A 37 0.92 20.68 -12.28
C GLY A 37 0.46 19.41 -11.57
N GLY A 38 -0.84 19.13 -11.61
CA GLY A 38 -1.44 17.97 -10.95
C GLY A 38 -0.91 16.62 -11.41
N GLY A 39 -0.38 16.55 -12.63
CA GLY A 39 0.25 15.32 -13.15
C GLY A 39 1.54 14.93 -12.45
N MET A 40 2.21 15.89 -11.80
CA MET A 40 3.44 15.59 -11.06
C MET A 40 3.22 14.62 -9.91
N ARG A 41 2.04 14.63 -9.30
CA ARG A 41 1.65 13.65 -8.27
C ARG A 41 1.85 12.22 -8.76
N PHE A 42 1.35 11.93 -9.95
CA PHE A 42 1.40 10.58 -10.51
C PHE A 42 2.77 10.25 -11.11
N LEU A 43 3.46 11.24 -11.65
CA LEU A 43 4.82 11.04 -12.15
C LEU A 43 5.79 10.70 -11.02
N LYS A 44 5.69 11.42 -9.88
CA LYS A 44 6.48 11.14 -8.69
C LYS A 44 6.18 9.75 -8.13
N PHE A 45 4.90 9.35 -8.12
CA PHE A 45 4.48 8.04 -7.69
C PHE A 45 5.11 6.93 -8.55
N LYS A 46 5.07 7.07 -9.86
CA LYS A 46 5.67 6.08 -10.78
C LYS A 46 7.18 5.97 -10.61
N ARG A 47 7.86 7.10 -10.41
CA ARG A 47 9.30 7.11 -10.14
C ARG A 47 9.62 6.36 -8.85
N TRP A 48 8.83 6.61 -7.81
CA TRP A 48 8.98 5.94 -6.53
C TRP A 48 8.75 4.43 -6.64
N LEU A 49 7.74 4.00 -7.38
CA LEU A 49 7.50 2.57 -7.65
C LEU A 49 8.71 1.92 -8.35
N SER A 50 9.29 2.61 -9.33
CA SER A 50 10.45 2.10 -10.05
C SER A 50 11.68 1.99 -9.17
N ASP A 51 11.84 2.90 -8.21
CA ASP A 51 12.92 2.80 -7.21
C ASP A 51 12.69 1.61 -6.28
N MET A 52 11.44 1.40 -5.83
CA MET A 52 11.07 0.27 -4.97
C MET A 52 11.26 -1.09 -5.66
N LYS A 53 11.12 -1.15 -6.97
CA LYS A 53 11.23 -2.39 -7.74
C LYS A 53 12.57 -3.07 -7.55
N TYR A 54 13.63 -2.33 -7.32
CA TYR A 54 14.98 -2.87 -7.17
C TYR A 54 15.29 -3.42 -5.78
N CYS A 55 14.28 -3.57 -4.92
CA CYS A 55 14.46 -4.23 -3.64
C CYS A 55 14.73 -5.71 -3.82
N GLY A 56 15.73 -6.23 -3.11
CA GLY A 56 16.09 -7.64 -3.15
C GLY A 56 16.78 -8.07 -4.45
N THR A 57 17.02 -9.37 -4.56
CA THR A 57 17.77 -9.97 -5.67
C THR A 57 16.99 -9.98 -6.99
N TYR A 58 15.68 -10.22 -6.90
CA TYR A 58 14.83 -10.43 -8.08
C TYR A 58 13.74 -9.37 -8.24
N GLY A 59 13.72 -8.36 -7.37
CA GLY A 59 12.69 -7.33 -7.39
C GLY A 59 11.38 -7.78 -6.78
N ILE A 60 10.31 -6.99 -7.01
CA ILE A 60 8.98 -7.22 -6.43
C ILE A 60 8.28 -8.38 -7.14
N ASP A 61 7.79 -9.35 -6.36
CA ASP A 61 7.07 -10.52 -6.89
C ASP A 61 5.55 -10.28 -6.98
N ALA A 62 5.00 -9.47 -6.09
CA ALA A 62 3.56 -9.19 -6.07
C ALA A 62 3.28 -7.85 -5.40
N VAL A 63 2.22 -7.19 -5.86
CA VAL A 63 1.73 -5.93 -5.29
C VAL A 63 0.30 -6.11 -4.81
N TYR A 64 0.03 -5.66 -3.59
CA TYR A 64 -1.32 -5.62 -3.03
C TYR A 64 -1.69 -4.18 -2.74
N PHE A 65 -2.94 -3.82 -2.95
CA PHE A 65 -3.43 -2.48 -2.62
C PHE A 65 -4.80 -2.56 -1.95
N GLU A 66 -5.08 -1.58 -1.10
CA GLU A 66 -6.38 -1.46 -0.47
C GLU A 66 -7.41 -1.04 -1.51
N GLU A 67 -8.48 -1.83 -1.66
CA GLU A 67 -9.56 -1.55 -2.59
C GLU A 67 -10.59 -0.67 -1.89
N VAL A 68 -10.64 0.61 -2.29
CA VAL A 68 -11.56 1.59 -1.72
C VAL A 68 -12.71 1.82 -2.69
N ARG A 69 -13.94 1.49 -2.25
CA ARG A 69 -15.14 1.61 -3.08
C ARG A 69 -15.91 2.91 -2.86
N ARG A 70 -15.71 3.57 -1.71
CA ARG A 70 -16.38 4.81 -1.36
C ARG A 70 -15.38 5.85 -0.91
N HIS A 71 -15.56 7.07 -1.39
CA HIS A 71 -14.69 8.19 -1.07
C HIS A 71 -15.50 9.35 -0.49
N ALA A 72 -14.85 10.18 0.35
CA ALA A 72 -15.48 11.33 0.99
C ALA A 72 -15.88 12.43 0.00
N GLY A 73 -15.34 12.42 -1.22
CA GLY A 73 -15.66 13.43 -2.23
C GLY A 73 -15.08 13.09 -3.59
N VAL A 74 -15.40 13.93 -4.58
CA VAL A 74 -14.99 13.76 -5.97
C VAL A 74 -13.46 13.82 -6.13
N ASP A 75 -12.82 14.78 -5.46
CA ASP A 75 -11.37 14.95 -5.54
C ASP A 75 -10.61 13.73 -4.99
N ALA A 76 -11.08 13.19 -3.86
CA ALA A 76 -10.50 11.99 -3.27
C ALA A 76 -10.66 10.79 -4.20
N ALA A 77 -11.84 10.66 -4.84
CA ALA A 77 -12.10 9.59 -5.79
C ALA A 77 -11.21 9.69 -7.02
N HIS A 78 -11.04 10.89 -7.56
CA HIS A 78 -10.17 11.14 -8.72
C HIS A 78 -8.71 10.85 -8.40
N ALA A 79 -8.23 11.27 -7.23
CA ALA A 79 -6.86 11.02 -6.82
C ALA A 79 -6.60 9.51 -6.67
N TYR A 80 -7.48 8.80 -5.96
CA TYR A 80 -7.37 7.35 -5.80
C TYR A 80 -7.38 6.64 -7.16
N GLY A 81 -8.34 6.98 -8.04
CA GLY A 81 -8.43 6.40 -9.38
C GLY A 81 -7.18 6.63 -10.20
N GLY A 82 -6.58 7.81 -10.09
CA GLY A 82 -5.33 8.15 -10.76
C GLY A 82 -4.16 7.29 -10.25
N PHE A 83 -4.00 7.17 -8.95
CA PHE A 83 -2.97 6.30 -8.37
C PHE A 83 -3.18 4.84 -8.76
N LEU A 84 -4.43 4.36 -8.70
CA LEU A 84 -4.75 2.99 -9.07
C LEU A 84 -4.44 2.71 -10.54
N ALA A 85 -4.82 3.61 -11.45
CA ALA A 85 -4.56 3.45 -12.88
C ALA A 85 -3.05 3.38 -13.16
N HIS A 86 -2.27 4.28 -12.56
CA HIS A 86 -0.83 4.28 -12.74
C HIS A 86 -0.16 3.06 -12.11
N LEU A 87 -0.65 2.61 -10.94
CA LEU A 87 -0.12 1.41 -10.29
C LEU A 87 -0.35 0.18 -11.15
N THR A 88 -1.58 -0.05 -11.59
CA THR A 88 -1.92 -1.27 -12.34
C THR A 88 -1.24 -1.27 -13.70
N ALA A 89 -1.15 -0.12 -14.39
CA ALA A 89 -0.42 0.00 -15.65
C ALA A 89 1.08 -0.28 -15.45
N TRP A 90 1.66 0.23 -14.37
CA TRP A 90 3.07 -0.02 -14.03
C TRP A 90 3.31 -1.50 -13.77
N CYS A 91 2.41 -2.15 -13.01
CA CYS A 91 2.49 -3.60 -12.75
C CYS A 91 2.41 -4.42 -14.03
N GLU A 92 1.48 -4.07 -14.93
CA GLU A 92 1.35 -4.74 -16.24
C GLU A 92 2.62 -4.58 -17.07
N HIS A 93 3.17 -3.37 -17.12
CA HIS A 93 4.40 -3.09 -17.86
C HIS A 93 5.57 -3.95 -17.37
N HIS A 94 5.68 -4.15 -16.06
CA HIS A 94 6.76 -4.93 -15.46
C HIS A 94 6.41 -6.40 -15.22
N GLN A 95 5.22 -6.83 -15.65
CA GLN A 95 4.74 -8.20 -15.49
C GLN A 95 4.72 -8.65 -14.02
N ILE A 96 4.29 -7.75 -13.13
CA ILE A 96 4.16 -8.02 -11.70
C ILE A 96 2.68 -8.26 -11.38
N PRO A 97 2.31 -9.42 -10.79
CA PRO A 97 0.94 -9.66 -10.35
C PRO A 97 0.50 -8.65 -9.30
N TYR A 98 -0.76 -8.25 -9.35
CA TYR A 98 -1.33 -7.31 -8.39
C TYR A 98 -2.75 -7.72 -8.00
N GLN A 99 -3.15 -7.35 -6.79
CA GLN A 99 -4.48 -7.67 -6.28
C GLN A 99 -4.98 -6.58 -5.34
N GLY A 100 -6.24 -6.14 -5.56
CA GLY A 100 -6.95 -5.28 -4.62
C GLY A 100 -7.58 -6.10 -3.50
N VAL A 101 -7.57 -5.58 -2.28
CA VAL A 101 -8.12 -6.24 -1.10
C VAL A 101 -9.10 -5.30 -0.42
N PRO A 102 -10.36 -5.71 -0.17
CA PRO A 102 -11.36 -4.83 0.47
C PRO A 102 -10.92 -4.38 1.86
N VAL A 103 -11.24 -3.13 2.20
CA VAL A 103 -10.93 -2.51 3.50
C VAL A 103 -11.40 -3.37 4.67
N GLY A 104 -12.64 -3.88 4.60
CA GLY A 104 -13.21 -4.72 5.65
C GLY A 104 -12.43 -6.00 5.89
N THR A 105 -11.92 -6.61 4.83
CA THR A 105 -11.11 -7.83 4.90
C THR A 105 -9.79 -7.56 5.64
N ILE A 106 -9.13 -6.46 5.31
CA ILE A 106 -7.87 -6.05 5.94
C ILE A 106 -8.09 -5.79 7.44
N LYS A 107 -9.11 -4.99 7.77
CA LYS A 107 -9.41 -4.62 9.15
C LYS A 107 -9.82 -5.82 10.00
N LYS A 108 -10.61 -6.72 9.45
CA LYS A 108 -11.02 -7.94 10.14
C LYS A 108 -9.82 -8.83 10.46
N SER A 109 -8.92 -8.99 9.51
CA SER A 109 -7.70 -9.78 9.69
C SER A 109 -6.78 -9.16 10.75
N TRP A 110 -6.65 -7.83 10.75
CA TRP A 110 -5.71 -7.11 11.62
C TRP A 110 -6.25 -6.92 13.04
N CYS A 111 -7.52 -6.52 13.17
CA CYS A 111 -8.13 -6.13 14.44
C CYS A 111 -9.24 -7.05 14.93
N GLY A 112 -9.66 -8.02 14.11
CA GLY A 112 -10.75 -8.92 14.45
C GLY A 112 -12.15 -8.46 14.01
N HIS A 113 -12.30 -7.22 13.53
CA HIS A 113 -13.57 -6.73 12.99
C HIS A 113 -13.36 -5.73 11.86
N GLY A 114 -14.30 -5.74 10.91
CA GLY A 114 -14.16 -5.04 9.63
C GLY A 114 -14.35 -3.53 9.66
N ASN A 115 -14.75 -2.96 10.80
CA ASN A 115 -14.96 -1.53 10.96
C ASN A 115 -14.02 -0.89 12.00
N ALA A 116 -12.84 -1.46 12.18
CA ALA A 116 -11.85 -0.96 13.12
C ALA A 116 -11.50 0.50 12.84
N SER A 117 -11.36 1.30 13.91
CA SER A 117 -10.99 2.71 13.81
C SER A 117 -9.52 2.89 13.42
N LYS A 118 -9.16 4.09 12.98
CA LYS A 118 -7.76 4.45 12.69
C LYS A 118 -6.88 4.24 13.91
N SER A 119 -7.34 4.65 15.09
CA SER A 119 -6.61 4.46 16.34
C SER A 119 -6.35 3.00 16.66
N LEU A 120 -7.33 2.13 16.40
CA LEU A 120 -7.20 0.70 16.64
C LEU A 120 -6.21 0.05 15.67
N MET A 121 -6.24 0.48 14.40
CA MET A 121 -5.28 0.01 13.40
C MET A 121 -3.84 0.33 13.81
N ILE A 122 -3.60 1.55 14.27
CA ILE A 122 -2.29 2.00 14.75
C ILE A 122 -1.88 1.25 16.02
N ALA A 123 -2.80 1.10 16.97
CA ALA A 123 -2.53 0.40 18.23
C ALA A 123 -2.11 -1.06 17.98
N ARG A 124 -2.79 -1.73 17.06
CA ARG A 124 -2.44 -3.11 16.70
C ARG A 124 -1.05 -3.20 16.07
N ALA A 125 -0.69 -2.25 15.19
CA ALA A 125 0.64 -2.20 14.60
C ALA A 125 1.72 -2.07 15.69
N ARG A 126 1.51 -1.18 16.65
CA ARG A 126 2.44 -0.98 17.78
C ARG A 126 2.54 -2.23 18.65
N PHE A 127 1.41 -2.87 18.91
CA PHE A 127 1.39 -4.12 19.68
C PHE A 127 2.25 -5.21 19.02
N LEU A 128 2.27 -5.25 17.68
CA LEU A 128 3.06 -6.22 16.93
C LEU A 128 4.53 -5.80 16.72
N GLY A 129 4.94 -4.68 17.31
CA GLY A 129 6.33 -4.24 17.27
C GLY A 129 6.68 -3.23 16.19
N HIS A 130 5.69 -2.77 15.42
CA HIS A 130 5.88 -1.71 14.43
C HIS A 130 5.75 -0.32 15.07
N ASN A 131 6.23 0.70 14.38
CA ASN A 131 6.12 2.09 14.86
C ASN A 131 5.64 2.99 13.72
N PRO A 132 4.36 2.86 13.28
CA PRO A 132 3.85 3.65 12.17
C PRO A 132 3.76 5.14 12.52
N GLU A 133 4.11 6.00 11.56
CA GLU A 133 4.00 7.45 11.70
C GLU A 133 2.55 7.92 11.63
N ASP A 134 1.71 7.20 10.87
CA ASP A 134 0.32 7.57 10.64
C ASP A 134 -0.54 6.32 10.38
N ASP A 135 -1.83 6.55 10.16
CA ASP A 135 -2.80 5.50 9.83
C ASP A 135 -2.53 4.88 8.46
N ASN A 136 -2.00 5.63 7.51
CA ASN A 136 -1.70 5.12 6.17
C ASN A 136 -0.63 4.03 6.23
N GLU A 137 0.41 4.25 7.01
CA GLU A 137 1.45 3.25 7.24
C GLU A 137 0.89 2.01 7.96
N ALA A 138 0.05 2.23 8.99
CA ALA A 138 -0.58 1.13 9.73
C ALA A 138 -1.47 0.28 8.81
N ASP A 139 -2.24 0.91 7.94
CA ASP A 139 -3.10 0.22 6.98
C ASP A 139 -2.27 -0.61 5.99
N ALA A 140 -1.15 -0.09 5.53
CA ALA A 140 -0.25 -0.83 4.64
C ALA A 140 0.38 -2.03 5.34
N LEU A 141 0.77 -1.89 6.61
CA LEU A 141 1.29 -3.01 7.42
C LEU A 141 0.23 -4.10 7.59
N ALA A 142 -1.01 -3.71 7.85
CA ALA A 142 -2.12 -4.65 7.99
C ALA A 142 -2.35 -5.41 6.68
N LEU A 143 -2.30 -4.72 5.55
CA LEU A 143 -2.45 -5.33 4.23
C LEU A 143 -1.31 -6.30 3.92
N LEU A 144 -0.08 -5.91 4.24
CA LEU A 144 1.08 -6.80 4.07
C LEU A 144 0.94 -8.08 4.89
N ASP A 145 0.51 -7.96 6.14
CA ASP A 145 0.28 -9.11 7.01
C ASP A 145 -0.77 -10.05 6.42
N TRP A 146 -1.88 -9.50 5.92
CA TRP A 146 -2.91 -10.29 5.24
C TRP A 146 -2.33 -11.02 4.02
N ALA A 147 -1.56 -10.31 3.18
CA ALA A 147 -0.97 -10.88 1.98
C ALA A 147 0.01 -12.02 2.31
N MET A 148 0.81 -11.85 3.34
CA MET A 148 1.74 -12.88 3.80
C MET A 148 1.01 -14.12 4.29
N SER A 149 -0.13 -13.97 4.99
CA SER A 149 -0.91 -15.10 5.50
C SER A 149 -1.56 -15.91 4.37
N GLN A 150 -1.92 -15.27 3.25
CA GLN A 150 -2.46 -15.98 2.09
C GLN A 150 -1.42 -16.90 1.46
N GLY A 151 -0.17 -16.45 1.37
CA GLY A 151 0.93 -17.23 0.83
C GLY A 151 1.21 -18.48 1.66
N SER A 152 1.12 -18.40 2.99
CA SER A 152 1.37 -19.54 3.87
C SER A 152 0.23 -20.57 3.86
N GLU A 153 -1.01 -20.16 3.54
CA GLU A 153 -2.15 -21.07 3.41
C GLU A 153 -2.09 -21.85 2.10
N ASN A 154 -1.49 -21.29 1.06
CA ASN A 154 -1.40 -21.89 -0.27
C ASN A 154 -0.07 -22.61 -0.53
N GLY A 155 0.80 -22.53 0.43
CA GLY A 155 2.09 -23.21 0.38
C GLY A 155 2.05 -24.51 1.13
#